data_41e36236e63bf6460f572eca2630ae0d
#
_entry.id   41e36236e63bf6460f572eca2630ae0d
#
_cell.length_a   1.000
_cell.length_b   1.000
_cell.length_c   1.000
_cell.angle_alpha   90.00
_cell.angle_beta   90.00
_cell.angle_gamma   90.00
#
_symmetry.space_group_name_H-M   'P 1'
#
loop_
_entity.id
_entity.type
_entity.pdbx_description
1 polymer ?
#
loop_
_entity_poly.entity_id
_entity_poly.type
_entity_poly.pdbx_seq_one_letter_code
_entity_poly.pdbx_strand_id
1 'polypeptide(L)'
;ILINNSWPILACSSICICSGYFITGGLHIDGLMDTFDGLYAGKKKLLKAMKDSRVGSFGVQAVIVITLIQLASITKIGSNLLNVLPICLFWGRFSTLVCIDKFKYLSYKKKPISVSHKNNWKGLKRESTVSLFCLFLISIYYLFSISSIQGIFTFIIFLIFGYLCSLQIPKIIGNK
;
A
#
# COMPACT_ATOMS: atom_id res chain seq x y z
N ILE A 1 0.84 -16.30 19.09
CA ILE A 1 0.37 -16.43 20.49
C ILE A 1 -1.14 -16.66 20.53
N LEU A 2 -1.99 -15.74 20.02
CA LEU A 2 -3.46 -15.85 20.10
C LEU A 2 -4.01 -17.12 19.41
N ILE A 3 -3.50 -17.47 18.25
CA ILE A 3 -3.91 -18.68 17.52
C ILE A 3 -3.58 -19.94 18.33
N ASN A 4 -2.42 -19.98 18.98
CA ASN A 4 -2.04 -21.09 19.83
C ASN A 4 -2.91 -21.21 21.10
N ASN A 5 -3.59 -20.16 21.50
CA ASN A 5 -4.53 -20.11 22.63
C ASN A 5 -5.98 -20.34 22.20
N SER A 6 -6.21 -20.99 21.04
CA SER A 6 -7.55 -21.34 20.53
C SER A 6 -8.48 -20.17 20.24
N TRP A 7 -7.92 -18.97 20.03
CA TRP A 7 -8.73 -17.84 19.60
C TRP A 7 -9.25 -18.02 18.17
N PRO A 8 -10.48 -17.63 17.88
CA PRO A 8 -11.00 -17.69 16.52
C PRO A 8 -10.10 -16.91 15.54
N ILE A 9 -9.78 -17.52 14.41
CA ILE A 9 -8.87 -16.92 13.43
C ILE A 9 -9.37 -15.55 12.93
N LEU A 10 -10.68 -15.37 12.86
CA LEU A 10 -11.31 -14.09 12.50
C LEU A 10 -10.99 -13.01 13.54
N ALA A 11 -11.04 -13.34 14.84
CA ALA A 11 -10.68 -12.40 15.90
C ALA A 11 -9.19 -12.01 15.83
N CYS A 12 -8.32 -12.99 15.62
CA CYS A 12 -6.88 -12.76 15.44
C CYS A 12 -6.59 -11.85 14.24
N SER A 13 -7.27 -12.07 13.12
CA SER A 13 -7.16 -11.27 11.90
C SER A 13 -7.64 -9.83 12.11
N SER A 14 -8.76 -9.65 12.80
CA SER A 14 -9.30 -8.34 13.14
C SER A 14 -8.35 -7.54 14.03
N ILE A 15 -7.80 -8.17 15.07
CA ILE A 15 -6.82 -7.55 15.97
C ILE A 15 -5.56 -7.15 15.18
N CYS A 16 -5.09 -8.00 14.27
CA CYS A 16 -3.94 -7.70 13.44
C CYS A 16 -4.16 -6.44 12.58
N ILE A 17 -5.30 -6.32 11.93
CA ILE A 17 -5.66 -5.15 11.11
C ILE A 17 -5.76 -3.89 11.97
N CYS A 18 -6.52 -3.95 13.06
CA CYS A 18 -6.70 -2.83 13.98
C CYS A 18 -5.36 -2.35 14.55
N SER A 19 -4.49 -3.29 14.94
CA SER A 19 -3.14 -2.96 15.42
C SER A 19 -2.31 -2.26 14.34
N GLY A 20 -2.37 -2.72 13.09
CA GLY A 20 -1.69 -2.08 11.97
C GLY A 20 -2.17 -0.65 11.74
N TYR A 21 -3.47 -0.42 11.82
CA TYR A 21 -4.05 0.93 11.70
C TYR A 21 -3.63 1.83 12.86
N PHE A 22 -3.65 1.31 14.07
CA PHE A 22 -3.24 2.06 15.27
C PHE A 22 -1.76 2.43 15.24
N ILE A 23 -0.87 1.47 14.94
CA ILE A 23 0.59 1.68 14.90
C ILE A 23 0.98 2.70 13.82
N THR A 24 0.29 2.71 12.68
CA THR A 24 0.56 3.67 11.60
C THR A 24 -0.10 5.03 11.81
N GLY A 25 -0.85 5.21 12.91
CA GLY A 25 -1.61 6.42 13.18
C GLY A 25 -2.68 6.71 12.12
N GLY A 26 -3.14 5.69 11.40
CA GLY A 26 -4.16 5.81 10.36
C GLY A 26 -3.70 6.51 9.07
N LEU A 27 -2.43 6.91 8.94
CA LEU A 27 -1.93 7.71 7.81
C LEU A 27 -2.21 7.10 6.43
N HIS A 28 -2.19 5.75 6.33
CA HIS A 28 -2.45 5.08 5.06
C HIS A 28 -3.93 5.04 4.73
N ILE A 29 -4.77 4.95 5.75
CA ILE A 29 -6.23 4.99 5.62
C ILE A 29 -6.67 6.39 5.23
N ASP A 30 -6.16 7.40 5.90
CA ASP A 30 -6.40 8.80 5.59
C ASP A 30 -6.04 9.12 4.13
N GLY A 31 -4.84 8.72 3.69
CA GLY A 31 -4.42 8.88 2.30
C GLY A 31 -5.29 8.11 1.30
N LEU A 32 -5.82 6.94 1.67
CA LEU A 32 -6.79 6.19 0.85
C LEU A 32 -8.10 6.95 0.73
N MET A 33 -8.63 7.46 1.85
CA MET A 33 -9.86 8.23 1.90
C MET A 33 -9.76 9.49 1.04
N ASP A 34 -8.71 10.28 1.24
CA ASP A 34 -8.42 11.48 0.47
C ASP A 34 -8.35 11.20 -1.04
N THR A 35 -7.70 10.09 -1.40
CA THR A 35 -7.55 9.68 -2.80
C THR A 35 -8.91 9.37 -3.43
N PHE A 36 -9.75 8.59 -2.76
CA PHE A 36 -11.06 8.23 -3.29
C PHE A 36 -12.02 9.41 -3.33
N ASP A 37 -12.06 10.24 -2.29
CA ASP A 37 -12.86 11.45 -2.31
C ASP A 37 -12.39 12.42 -3.40
N GLY A 38 -11.08 12.52 -3.61
CA GLY A 38 -10.49 13.30 -4.70
C GLY A 38 -10.87 12.78 -6.09
N LEU A 39 -10.78 11.48 -6.32
CA LEU A 39 -11.13 10.85 -7.60
C LEU A 39 -12.61 11.08 -7.96
N TYR A 40 -13.51 10.92 -6.99
CA TYR A 40 -14.95 11.11 -7.20
C TYR A 40 -15.39 12.57 -7.27
N ALA A 41 -14.59 13.50 -6.74
CA ALA A 41 -14.83 14.94 -6.93
C ALA A 41 -14.59 15.42 -8.38
N GLY A 42 -14.01 14.58 -9.21
CA GLY A 42 -13.69 14.83 -10.61
C GLY A 42 -12.38 15.61 -10.82
N LYS A 43 -11.79 15.49 -12.00
CA LYS A 43 -10.44 15.98 -12.33
C LYS A 43 -10.16 17.43 -11.92
N LYS A 44 -11.10 18.34 -12.10
CA LYS A 44 -10.94 19.76 -11.76
C LYS A 44 -10.85 20.05 -10.27
N LYS A 45 -11.50 19.22 -9.44
CA LYS A 45 -11.60 19.40 -7.98
C LYS A 45 -10.73 18.41 -7.20
N LEU A 46 -10.12 17.44 -7.86
CA LEU A 46 -9.38 16.34 -7.26
C LEU A 46 -8.41 16.79 -6.15
N LEU A 47 -7.42 17.62 -6.50
CA LEU A 47 -6.40 18.06 -5.54
C LEU A 47 -6.98 18.97 -4.43
N LYS A 48 -8.10 19.63 -4.69
CA LYS A 48 -8.79 20.44 -3.67
C LYS A 48 -9.51 19.51 -2.69
N ALA A 49 -10.21 18.49 -3.17
CA ALA A 49 -10.91 17.51 -2.36
C ALA A 49 -9.94 16.68 -1.50
N MET A 50 -8.81 16.23 -2.06
CA MET A 50 -7.75 15.54 -1.32
C MET A 50 -7.12 16.38 -0.19
N LYS A 51 -7.34 17.68 -0.15
CA LYS A 51 -6.85 18.58 0.91
C LYS A 51 -7.93 19.11 1.83
N ASP A 52 -9.15 18.70 1.61
CA ASP A 52 -10.27 18.99 2.50
C ASP A 52 -10.21 18.04 3.70
N SER A 53 -10.17 18.58 4.91
CA SER A 53 -10.13 17.78 6.13
C SER A 53 -11.45 17.05 6.44
N ARG A 54 -12.49 17.30 5.65
CA ARG A 54 -13.79 16.62 5.79
C ARG A 54 -13.76 15.30 5.05
N VAL A 55 -14.20 14.25 5.72
CA VAL A 55 -14.31 12.92 5.15
C VAL A 55 -15.53 12.84 4.24
N GLY A 56 -15.32 12.41 3.00
CA GLY A 56 -16.40 12.15 2.06
C GLY A 56 -16.91 10.71 2.12
N SER A 57 -18.08 10.48 1.55
CA SER A 57 -18.71 9.15 1.53
C SER A 57 -17.91 8.12 0.72
N PHE A 58 -17.23 8.53 -0.32
CA PHE A 58 -16.43 7.63 -1.14
C PHE A 58 -15.15 7.17 -0.45
N GLY A 59 -14.53 8.06 0.34
CA GLY A 59 -13.41 7.69 1.19
C GLY A 59 -13.79 6.64 2.23
N VAL A 60 -14.93 6.82 2.91
CA VAL A 60 -15.46 5.83 3.88
C VAL A 60 -15.71 4.48 3.21
N GLN A 61 -16.38 4.47 2.04
CA GLN A 61 -16.65 3.24 1.31
C GLN A 61 -15.36 2.52 0.92
N ALA A 62 -14.35 3.24 0.46
CA ALA A 62 -13.06 2.68 0.10
C ALA A 62 -12.38 2.00 1.29
N VAL A 63 -12.43 2.61 2.49
CA VAL A 63 -11.86 2.02 3.71
C VAL A 63 -12.61 0.76 4.11
N ILE A 64 -13.94 0.76 4.07
CA ILE A 64 -14.74 -0.43 4.37
C ILE A 64 -14.36 -1.59 3.44
N VAL A 65 -14.35 -1.35 2.13
CA VAL A 65 -14.02 -2.37 1.12
C VAL A 65 -12.61 -2.93 1.34
N ILE A 66 -11.62 -2.07 1.49
CA ILE A 66 -10.22 -2.50 1.69
C ILE A 66 -10.07 -3.28 3.01
N THR A 67 -10.72 -2.83 4.09
CA THR A 67 -10.66 -3.54 5.39
C THR A 67 -11.28 -4.94 5.30
N LEU A 68 -12.41 -5.08 4.60
CA LEU A 68 -13.04 -6.39 4.37
C LEU A 68 -12.16 -7.32 3.53
N ILE A 69 -11.51 -6.81 2.48
CA ILE A 69 -10.56 -7.57 1.67
C ILE A 69 -9.35 -8.00 2.50
N GLN A 70 -8.80 -7.11 3.31
CA GLN A 70 -7.69 -7.44 4.22
C GLN A 70 -8.10 -8.50 5.23
N LEU A 71 -9.29 -8.38 5.82
CA LEU A 71 -9.81 -9.34 6.79
C LEU A 71 -9.94 -10.73 6.17
N ALA A 72 -10.56 -10.82 5.00
CA ALA A 72 -10.69 -12.07 4.25
C ALA A 72 -9.33 -12.69 3.91
N SER A 73 -8.39 -11.86 3.44
CA SER A 73 -7.05 -12.30 3.06
C SER A 73 -6.25 -12.82 4.26
N ILE A 74 -6.21 -12.08 5.36
CA ILE A 74 -5.46 -12.47 6.57
C ILE A 74 -6.08 -13.73 7.19
N THR A 75 -7.40 -13.83 7.22
CA THR A 75 -8.10 -15.03 7.69
C THR A 75 -7.75 -16.27 6.85
N LYS A 76 -7.67 -16.12 5.53
CA LYS A 76 -7.28 -17.17 4.60
C LYS A 76 -5.82 -17.61 4.75
N ILE A 77 -4.90 -16.64 4.95
CA ILE A 77 -3.47 -16.90 5.13
C ILE A 77 -3.20 -17.65 6.45
N GLY A 78 -3.94 -17.31 7.50
CA GLY A 78 -3.89 -18.00 8.80
C GLY A 78 -2.50 -18.00 9.42
N SER A 79 -2.00 -19.18 9.80
CA SER A 79 -0.69 -19.36 10.45
C SER A 79 0.50 -18.92 9.61
N ASN A 80 0.36 -18.87 8.28
CA ASN A 80 1.42 -18.41 7.38
C ASN A 80 1.59 -16.88 7.35
N LEU A 81 0.79 -16.14 8.10
CA LEU A 81 0.81 -14.69 8.13
C LEU A 81 2.19 -14.10 8.45
N LEU A 82 2.91 -14.70 9.39
CA LEU A 82 4.25 -14.24 9.79
C LEU A 82 5.26 -14.28 8.63
N ASN A 83 5.08 -15.18 7.69
CA ASN A 83 5.94 -15.30 6.51
C ASN A 83 5.53 -14.35 5.39
N VAL A 84 4.24 -14.13 5.20
CA VAL A 84 3.68 -13.36 4.09
C VAL A 84 3.63 -11.85 4.38
N LEU A 85 3.26 -11.48 5.61
CA LEU A 85 3.05 -10.08 5.98
C LEU A 85 4.28 -9.17 5.76
N PRO A 86 5.51 -9.56 6.15
CA PRO A 86 6.70 -8.74 5.92
C PRO A 86 6.92 -8.44 4.44
N ILE A 87 6.68 -9.42 3.57
CA ILE A 87 6.82 -9.28 2.11
C ILE A 87 5.80 -8.28 1.57
N CYS A 88 4.53 -8.40 1.99
CA CYS A 88 3.48 -7.47 1.58
C CYS A 88 3.77 -6.03 2.02
N LEU A 89 4.21 -5.85 3.27
CA LEU A 89 4.57 -4.55 3.82
C LEU A 89 5.75 -3.92 3.08
N PHE A 90 6.76 -4.74 2.76
CA PHE A 90 7.91 -4.29 1.98
C PHE A 90 7.49 -3.78 0.60
N TRP A 91 6.74 -4.56 -0.17
CA TRP A 91 6.32 -4.16 -1.51
C TRP A 91 5.41 -2.93 -1.51
N GLY A 92 4.57 -2.80 -0.47
CA GLY A 92 3.77 -1.59 -0.27
C GLY A 92 4.64 -0.33 -0.08
N ARG A 93 5.72 -0.41 0.71
CA ARG A 93 6.66 0.70 0.90
C ARG A 93 7.51 0.97 -0.33
N PHE A 94 7.95 -0.08 -1.00
CA PHE A 94 8.74 0.04 -2.22
C PHE A 94 7.98 0.78 -3.33
N SER A 95 6.70 0.47 -3.53
CA SER A 95 5.88 1.18 -4.51
C SER A 95 5.82 2.69 -4.25
N THR A 96 5.75 3.10 -2.99
CA THR A 96 5.79 4.51 -2.60
C THR A 96 7.11 5.18 -2.98
N LEU A 97 8.25 4.51 -2.76
CA LEU A 97 9.57 5.01 -3.14
C LEU A 97 9.69 5.20 -4.65
N VAL A 98 9.21 4.23 -5.43
CA VAL A 98 9.17 4.32 -6.90
C VAL A 98 8.31 5.50 -7.36
N CYS A 99 7.17 5.74 -6.72
CA CYS A 99 6.32 6.88 -7.04
C CYS A 99 7.03 8.22 -6.74
N ILE A 100 7.71 8.35 -5.61
CA ILE A 100 8.45 9.56 -5.24
C ILE A 100 9.58 9.83 -6.24
N ASP A 101 10.26 8.80 -6.71
CA ASP A 101 11.38 8.91 -7.64
C ASP A 101 10.92 9.29 -9.05
N LYS A 102 9.92 8.58 -9.58
CA LYS A 102 9.51 8.69 -10.99
C LYS A 102 8.53 9.81 -11.29
N PHE A 103 7.70 10.21 -10.33
CA PHE A 103 6.60 11.16 -10.60
C PHE A 103 6.83 12.53 -9.96
N LYS A 104 6.33 13.56 -10.63
CA LYS A 104 6.35 14.93 -10.09
C LYS A 104 5.34 15.06 -8.95
N TYR A 105 5.73 15.78 -7.92
CA TYR A 105 4.81 16.12 -6.84
C TYR A 105 3.72 17.05 -7.33
N LEU A 106 2.47 16.69 -7.10
CA LEU A 106 1.30 17.50 -7.45
C LEU A 106 0.89 18.35 -6.25
N SER A 107 0.78 19.65 -6.43
CA SER A 107 0.35 20.59 -5.41
C SER A 107 -0.87 21.37 -5.87
N TYR A 108 -1.84 21.52 -4.96
CA TYR A 108 -3.02 22.36 -5.19
C TYR A 108 -2.66 23.86 -5.29
N LYS A 109 -1.67 24.31 -4.54
CA LYS A 109 -1.18 25.70 -4.56
C LYS A 109 0.29 25.69 -4.98
N LYS A 110 0.68 26.59 -5.88
CA LYS A 110 2.07 26.80 -6.34
C LYS A 110 3.04 27.33 -5.26
N LYS A 111 2.71 27.24 -3.98
CA LYS A 111 3.62 27.67 -2.92
C LYS A 111 4.76 26.64 -2.75
N PRO A 112 6.00 27.10 -2.51
CA PRO A 112 7.11 26.21 -2.21
C PRO A 112 6.72 25.42 -0.97
N ILE A 113 6.62 24.09 -1.12
CA ILE A 113 6.26 23.18 -0.03
C ILE A 113 7.54 22.96 0.74
N SER A 114 7.61 23.54 1.93
CA SER A 114 8.76 23.42 2.84
C SER A 114 9.01 21.98 3.33
N VAL A 115 8.03 21.11 3.17
CA VAL A 115 8.10 19.71 3.62
C VAL A 115 7.53 18.78 2.55
N SER A 116 8.27 18.55 1.49
CA SER A 116 7.95 17.48 0.54
C SER A 116 9.00 16.39 0.70
N HIS A 117 8.57 15.14 0.88
CA HIS A 117 9.46 13.98 0.84
C HIS A 117 10.35 13.99 -0.41
N LYS A 118 9.84 14.53 -1.53
CA LYS A 118 10.60 14.66 -2.76
C LYS A 118 11.76 15.65 -2.67
N ASN A 119 11.63 16.73 -1.93
CA ASN A 119 12.72 17.70 -1.75
C ASN A 119 13.89 17.14 -0.95
N ASN A 120 13.60 16.19 -0.06
CA ASN A 120 14.59 15.50 0.75
C ASN A 120 15.08 14.20 0.08
N TRP A 121 14.47 13.81 -1.04
CA TRP A 121 14.80 12.59 -1.75
C TRP A 121 16.05 12.80 -2.61
N LYS A 122 17.12 12.11 -2.29
CA LYS A 122 18.40 12.16 -3.01
C LYS A 122 18.55 11.07 -4.07
N GLY A 123 17.44 10.44 -4.46
CA GLY A 123 17.43 9.31 -5.40
C GLY A 123 17.65 7.94 -4.73
N LEU A 124 17.42 6.88 -5.51
CA LEU A 124 17.76 5.51 -5.12
C LEU A 124 19.28 5.36 -5.13
N LYS A 125 19.88 5.37 -3.96
CA LYS A 125 21.32 5.14 -3.81
C LYS A 125 21.65 3.65 -3.93
N ARG A 126 22.94 3.37 -4.16
CA ARG A 126 23.47 2.00 -4.27
C ARG A 126 23.06 1.09 -3.09
N GLU A 127 23.03 1.63 -1.88
CA GLU A 127 22.66 0.89 -0.67
C GLU A 127 21.18 0.44 -0.70
N SER A 128 20.29 1.30 -1.21
CA SER A 128 18.88 0.95 -1.40
C SER A 128 18.73 -0.15 -2.45
N THR A 129 19.53 -0.12 -3.50
CA THR A 129 19.51 -1.14 -4.57
C THR A 129 19.92 -2.50 -4.05
N VAL A 130 20.95 -2.57 -3.20
CA VAL A 130 21.40 -3.82 -2.58
C VAL A 130 20.32 -4.39 -1.65
N SER A 131 19.72 -3.54 -0.80
CA SER A 131 18.63 -3.96 0.08
C SER A 131 17.43 -4.49 -0.70
N LEU A 132 17.09 -3.84 -1.81
CA LEU A 132 16.02 -4.26 -2.72
C LEU A 132 16.32 -5.61 -3.37
N PHE A 133 17.55 -5.81 -3.79
CA PHE A 133 17.99 -7.09 -4.38
C PHE A 133 17.93 -8.21 -3.35
N CYS A 134 18.41 -8.00 -2.13
CA CYS A 134 18.31 -8.97 -1.05
C CYS A 134 16.86 -9.35 -0.73
N LEU A 135 15.97 -8.37 -0.66
CA LEU A 135 14.56 -8.60 -0.39
C LEU A 135 13.85 -9.28 -1.57
N PHE A 136 14.24 -8.99 -2.80
CA PHE A 136 13.80 -9.72 -3.98
C PHE A 136 14.21 -11.21 -3.90
N LEU A 137 15.45 -11.51 -3.54
CA LEU A 137 15.91 -12.87 -3.34
C LEU A 137 15.17 -13.60 -2.21
N ILE A 138 14.92 -12.91 -1.09
CA ILE A 138 14.11 -13.45 0.02
C ILE A 138 12.69 -13.73 -0.45
N SER A 139 12.08 -12.83 -1.22
CA SER A 139 10.75 -13.05 -1.79
C SER A 139 10.69 -14.26 -2.71
N ILE A 140 11.71 -14.45 -3.55
CA ILE A 140 11.84 -15.63 -4.42
C ILE A 140 12.00 -16.89 -3.58
N TYR A 141 12.89 -16.88 -2.57
CA TYR A 141 13.08 -18.03 -1.68
C TYR A 141 11.77 -18.45 -1.01
N TYR A 142 10.99 -17.52 -0.50
CA TYR A 142 9.67 -17.81 0.07
C TYR A 142 8.69 -18.36 -0.95
N LEU A 143 8.73 -17.89 -2.20
CA LEU A 143 7.90 -18.42 -3.28
C LEU A 143 8.21 -19.89 -3.59
N PHE A 144 9.49 -20.24 -3.65
CA PHE A 144 9.89 -21.64 -3.83
C PHE A 144 9.53 -22.51 -2.64
N SER A 145 9.55 -21.96 -1.42
CA SER A 145 9.16 -22.69 -0.21
C SER A 145 7.66 -22.96 -0.12
N ILE A 146 6.82 -22.17 -0.76
CA ILE A 146 5.35 -22.35 -0.82
C ILE A 146 4.93 -23.37 -1.90
N SER A 147 5.88 -23.95 -2.63
CA SER A 147 5.82 -25.14 -3.48
C SER A 147 4.54 -25.39 -4.30
N SER A 148 3.88 -24.38 -4.83
CA SER A 148 2.89 -24.60 -5.88
C SER A 148 3.15 -23.68 -7.07
N ILE A 149 3.14 -24.25 -8.27
CA ILE A 149 3.19 -23.51 -9.54
C ILE A 149 2.14 -22.39 -9.55
N GLN A 150 0.98 -22.62 -8.94
CA GLN A 150 -0.07 -21.61 -8.78
C GLN A 150 0.37 -20.40 -7.94
N GLY A 151 1.16 -20.60 -6.88
CA GLY A 151 1.69 -19.51 -6.06
C GLY A 151 2.64 -18.60 -6.85
N ILE A 152 3.49 -19.18 -7.70
CA ILE A 152 4.40 -18.43 -8.58
C ILE A 152 3.62 -17.60 -9.59
N PHE A 153 2.62 -18.19 -10.26
CA PHE A 153 1.76 -17.46 -11.19
C PHE A 153 1.01 -16.31 -10.52
N THR A 154 0.44 -16.57 -9.34
CA THR A 154 -0.29 -15.53 -8.58
C THR A 154 0.62 -14.37 -8.21
N PHE A 155 1.87 -14.65 -7.82
CA PHE A 155 2.83 -13.61 -7.47
C PHE A 155 3.27 -12.80 -8.69
N ILE A 156 3.54 -13.44 -9.83
CA ILE A 156 3.87 -12.74 -11.06
C ILE A 156 2.73 -11.83 -11.49
N ILE A 157 1.48 -12.31 -11.45
CA ILE A 157 0.29 -11.50 -11.75
C ILE A 157 0.20 -10.32 -10.78
N PHE A 158 0.45 -10.53 -9.49
CA PHE A 158 0.42 -9.47 -8.48
C PHE A 158 1.50 -8.40 -8.72
N LEU A 159 2.72 -8.81 -9.07
CA LEU A 159 3.81 -7.88 -9.44
C LEU A 159 3.46 -7.07 -10.68
N ILE A 160 2.96 -7.73 -11.73
CA ILE A 160 2.55 -7.05 -12.97
C ILE A 160 1.41 -6.09 -12.68
N PHE A 161 0.40 -6.52 -11.94
CA PHE A 161 -0.74 -5.68 -11.57
C PHE A 161 -0.31 -4.49 -10.72
N GLY A 162 0.51 -4.71 -9.68
CA GLY A 162 1.08 -3.63 -8.85
C GLY A 162 1.90 -2.64 -9.65
N TYR A 163 2.73 -3.12 -10.60
CA TYR A 163 3.49 -2.27 -11.51
C TYR A 163 2.57 -1.46 -12.43
N LEU A 164 1.58 -2.09 -13.04
CA LEU A 164 0.62 -1.40 -13.90
C LEU A 164 -0.19 -0.35 -13.12
N CYS A 165 -0.66 -0.68 -11.93
CA CYS A 165 -1.35 0.27 -11.05
C CYS A 165 -0.44 1.46 -10.69
N SER A 166 0.82 1.21 -10.36
CA SER A 166 1.79 2.28 -10.05
C SER A 166 2.05 3.22 -11.22
N LEU A 167 1.91 2.76 -12.46
CA LEU A 167 2.02 3.58 -13.65
C LEU A 167 0.72 4.30 -14.03
N GLN A 168 -0.43 3.67 -13.82
CA GLN A 168 -1.73 4.21 -14.24
C GLN A 168 -2.28 5.24 -13.26
N ILE A 169 -2.19 4.98 -11.95
CA ILE A 169 -2.73 5.87 -10.92
C ILE A 169 -2.16 7.30 -11.03
N PRO A 170 -0.84 7.51 -11.16
CA PRO A 170 -0.29 8.85 -11.35
C PRO A 170 -0.73 9.52 -12.66
N LYS A 171 -0.95 8.73 -13.73
CA LYS A 171 -1.48 9.26 -14.99
C LYS A 171 -2.93 9.72 -14.87
N ILE A 172 -3.75 8.96 -14.14
CA ILE A 172 -5.16 9.33 -13.89
C ILE A 172 -5.23 10.60 -13.04
N ILE A 173 -4.40 10.68 -11.99
CA ILE A 173 -4.37 11.81 -11.07
C ILE A 173 -3.66 13.02 -11.69
N GLY A 174 -2.55 12.81 -12.37
CA GLY A 174 -1.62 13.85 -12.80
C GLY A 174 -1.82 14.37 -14.21
N ASN A 175 -2.65 13.75 -14.99
CA ASN A 175 -2.88 13.93 -16.43
C ASN A 175 -2.21 15.17 -17.07
N LYS A 176 -0.93 15.10 -17.33
CA LYS A 176 -0.23 15.76 -18.46
C LYS A 176 1.02 14.97 -18.79
#